data_7f8e41ff694d01f82e23208f1a12b6eb
#
_entry.id   7f8e41ff694d01f82e23208f1a12b6eb
#
_cell.length_a   1.000
_cell.length_b   1.000
_cell.length_c   1.000
_cell.angle_alpha   90.00
_cell.angle_beta   90.00
_cell.angle_gamma   90.00
#
_symmetry.space_group_name_H-M   'P 1'
#
loop_
_entity.id
_entity.type
_entity.pdbx_description
1 polymer ?
#
loop_
_entity_poly.entity_id
_entity_poly.type
_entity_poly.pdbx_seq_one_letter_code
_entity_poly.pdbx_strand_id
1 'polypeptide(L)'
;MFTSFSTALSALGAHTTAVDVVGNNLANLNTAGYKVSVVVFSDLVTQSLGAGLGETQVGFGVARPVTIRQFSQGAIQASAGPLDVAIQGDGFLVVRDPNTSAVLYTRGGNLQVNREGQLVTANGFRLQGWNEVNGVLDTTRPPTDVMVPVGALRAPEPTTNFSFNLNLDAAGVDAPVATAFSTSIEVFDSLGGSHVVSVRFTKTAAPGEWDYSINFPDGSLLSPPLAPVTGTVSFDTNGRLVSPAPGDPMPQLNVTGLRNGASDLSMTWSLYDGAAPRLTQFAQPSAVAANAQNGFPAAQLVRVGIGNGGTILAQYSNGQQVAVGQLSMASIRNPESLIAVGNNNFQLSARSALPAVGVPGTGGRGNILGGAVEFSTVDIAREFTNLIVLQRGYQANARVVTAVDEISQETINLRR
;
A
#
# COMPACT_ATOMS: atom_id res chain seq x y z
N MET A 1 -55.20 -30.13 -2.70
CA MET A 1 -54.26 -30.63 -3.72
C MET A 1 -53.48 -29.49 -4.38
N PHE A 2 -54.08 -28.41 -4.91
CA PHE A 2 -53.34 -27.33 -5.56
C PHE A 2 -52.35 -26.61 -4.67
N THR A 3 -52.66 -26.44 -3.38
CA THR A 3 -51.75 -25.82 -2.41
C THR A 3 -50.50 -26.63 -2.17
N SER A 4 -50.60 -27.97 -2.01
CA SER A 4 -49.47 -28.86 -1.83
C SER A 4 -48.56 -28.91 -3.06
N PHE A 5 -49.15 -28.88 -4.26
CA PHE A 5 -48.40 -28.81 -5.51
C PHE A 5 -47.63 -27.47 -5.65
N SER A 6 -48.31 -26.33 -5.40
CA SER A 6 -47.66 -25.02 -5.48
C SER A 6 -46.56 -24.86 -4.44
N THR A 7 -46.76 -25.40 -3.21
CA THR A 7 -45.76 -25.40 -2.13
C THR A 7 -44.52 -26.19 -2.54
N ALA A 8 -44.70 -27.40 -3.08
CA ALA A 8 -43.58 -28.23 -3.56
C ALA A 8 -42.85 -27.60 -4.75
N LEU A 9 -43.57 -26.97 -5.68
CA LEU A 9 -42.99 -26.29 -6.83
C LEU A 9 -42.16 -25.08 -6.43
N SER A 10 -42.66 -24.27 -5.48
CA SER A 10 -41.91 -23.12 -4.92
C SER A 10 -40.64 -23.59 -4.22
N ALA A 11 -40.70 -24.69 -3.45
CA ALA A 11 -39.55 -25.31 -2.80
C ALA A 11 -38.52 -25.84 -3.80
N LEU A 12 -38.95 -26.47 -4.90
CA LEU A 12 -38.04 -26.92 -5.98
C LEU A 12 -37.28 -25.76 -6.59
N GLY A 13 -37.96 -24.67 -6.94
CA GLY A 13 -37.32 -23.46 -7.46
C GLY A 13 -36.31 -22.84 -6.48
N ALA A 14 -36.67 -22.83 -5.20
CA ALA A 14 -35.79 -22.33 -4.17
C ALA A 14 -34.52 -23.18 -3.97
N HIS A 15 -34.68 -24.52 -3.96
CA HIS A 15 -33.53 -25.43 -3.87
C HIS A 15 -32.65 -25.37 -5.11
N THR A 16 -33.20 -25.23 -6.33
CA THR A 16 -32.40 -25.02 -7.55
C THR A 16 -31.53 -23.78 -7.44
N THR A 17 -32.10 -22.65 -7.05
CA THR A 17 -31.34 -21.41 -6.84
C THR A 17 -30.21 -21.61 -5.80
N ALA A 18 -30.49 -22.33 -4.73
CA ALA A 18 -29.48 -22.61 -3.71
C ALA A 18 -28.34 -23.51 -4.20
N VAL A 19 -28.65 -24.53 -5.00
CA VAL A 19 -27.65 -25.39 -5.67
C VAL A 19 -26.77 -24.57 -6.61
N ASP A 20 -27.35 -23.66 -7.40
CA ASP A 20 -26.62 -22.78 -8.31
C ASP A 20 -25.64 -21.87 -7.54
N VAL A 21 -26.07 -21.31 -6.39
CA VAL A 21 -25.21 -20.46 -5.55
C VAL A 21 -24.06 -21.28 -4.94
N VAL A 22 -24.31 -22.47 -4.43
CA VAL A 22 -23.26 -23.39 -3.93
C VAL A 22 -22.28 -23.77 -5.05
N GLY A 23 -22.78 -24.08 -6.24
CA GLY A 23 -21.96 -24.35 -7.42
C GLY A 23 -21.06 -23.15 -7.78
N ASN A 24 -21.60 -21.94 -7.73
CA ASN A 24 -20.82 -20.71 -7.97
C ASN A 24 -19.77 -20.49 -6.87
N ASN A 25 -20.09 -20.74 -5.60
CA ASN A 25 -19.11 -20.66 -4.50
C ASN A 25 -17.95 -21.64 -4.75
N LEU A 26 -18.23 -22.90 -5.06
CA LEU A 26 -17.22 -23.91 -5.34
C LEU A 26 -16.34 -23.55 -6.55
N ALA A 27 -16.93 -23.01 -7.61
CA ALA A 27 -16.19 -22.56 -8.80
C ALA A 27 -15.17 -21.44 -8.45
N ASN A 28 -15.47 -20.62 -7.41
CA ASN A 28 -14.65 -19.49 -6.99
C ASN A 28 -13.79 -19.79 -5.74
N LEU A 29 -13.54 -21.05 -5.43
CA LEU A 29 -12.70 -21.47 -4.30
C LEU A 29 -11.29 -20.84 -4.35
N ASN A 30 -10.70 -20.79 -5.53
CA ASN A 30 -9.34 -20.29 -5.75
C ASN A 30 -9.31 -18.81 -6.22
N THR A 31 -10.43 -18.11 -6.23
CA THR A 31 -10.50 -16.71 -6.64
C THR A 31 -10.09 -15.82 -5.48
N ALA A 32 -8.97 -15.10 -5.61
CA ALA A 32 -8.48 -14.18 -4.58
C ALA A 32 -9.52 -13.11 -4.24
N GLY A 33 -9.77 -12.90 -2.93
CA GLY A 33 -10.73 -11.92 -2.43
C GLY A 33 -12.20 -12.26 -2.68
N TYR A 34 -12.53 -13.46 -3.17
CA TYR A 34 -13.92 -13.87 -3.35
C TYR A 34 -14.63 -14.02 -1.99
N LYS A 35 -15.87 -13.59 -1.94
CA LYS A 35 -16.73 -13.65 -0.76
C LYS A 35 -17.88 -14.61 -0.99
N VAL A 36 -18.03 -15.59 -0.10
CA VAL A 36 -19.07 -16.60 -0.18
C VAL A 36 -20.45 -15.98 -0.20
N SER A 37 -21.33 -16.51 -1.04
CA SER A 37 -22.73 -16.13 -1.11
C SER A 37 -23.58 -17.20 -0.40
N VAL A 38 -24.54 -16.75 0.40
CA VAL A 38 -25.45 -17.61 1.15
C VAL A 38 -26.87 -17.34 0.69
N VAL A 39 -27.66 -18.39 0.58
CA VAL A 39 -29.08 -18.29 0.21
C VAL A 39 -29.91 -18.28 1.48
N VAL A 40 -30.80 -17.29 1.59
CA VAL A 40 -31.77 -17.17 2.69
C VAL A 40 -33.15 -17.53 2.15
N PHE A 41 -33.75 -18.53 2.79
CA PHE A 41 -35.12 -18.95 2.53
C PHE A 41 -36.07 -18.17 3.45
N SER A 42 -37.19 -17.74 2.92
CA SER A 42 -38.28 -17.15 3.69
C SER A 42 -39.61 -17.81 3.30
N ASP A 43 -40.50 -17.93 4.24
CA ASP A 43 -41.83 -18.45 3.98
C ASP A 43 -42.71 -17.45 3.22
N LEU A 44 -43.65 -17.96 2.46
CA LEU A 44 -44.72 -17.18 1.89
C LEU A 44 -45.85 -17.03 2.89
N VAL A 45 -46.56 -15.91 2.81
CA VAL A 45 -47.65 -15.50 3.67
C VAL A 45 -48.57 -16.67 4.07
N THR A 46 -48.87 -16.79 5.32
CA THR A 46 -49.88 -17.74 5.86
C THR A 46 -51.27 -17.15 5.77
N GLN A 47 -52.24 -17.94 5.25
CA GLN A 47 -53.65 -17.57 5.29
C GLN A 47 -54.29 -18.22 6.51
N SER A 48 -55.00 -17.42 7.31
CA SER A 48 -55.83 -17.91 8.40
C SER A 48 -57.09 -18.58 7.82
N LEU A 49 -57.23 -19.88 8.04
CA LEU A 49 -58.42 -20.67 7.68
C LEU A 49 -59.24 -20.89 8.93
N GLY A 50 -60.22 -20.00 9.20
CA GLY A 50 -61.18 -20.25 10.27
C GLY A 50 -61.83 -19.00 10.86
N ALA A 51 -63.09 -18.86 10.63
CA ALA A 51 -63.97 -18.00 11.42
C ALA A 51 -64.46 -18.82 12.64
N GLY A 52 -63.84 -18.64 13.84
CA GLY A 52 -64.54 -18.92 15.09
C GLY A 52 -64.05 -20.07 15.98
N LEU A 53 -63.13 -20.95 15.61
CA LEU A 53 -62.62 -22.06 16.46
C LEU A 53 -61.14 -22.32 16.24
N GLY A 54 -60.30 -21.46 16.78
CA GLY A 54 -58.81 -21.63 16.67
C GLY A 54 -58.22 -21.16 15.34
N GLU A 55 -57.13 -20.37 15.37
CA GLU A 55 -56.45 -19.91 14.18
C GLU A 55 -55.65 -21.06 13.55
N THR A 56 -56.20 -21.73 12.55
CA THR A 56 -55.44 -22.66 11.72
C THR A 56 -54.81 -21.89 10.58
N GLN A 57 -53.48 -21.76 10.60
CA GLN A 57 -52.70 -21.12 9.54
C GLN A 57 -52.10 -22.15 8.59
N VAL A 58 -52.28 -21.95 7.32
CA VAL A 58 -51.65 -22.78 6.26
C VAL A 58 -50.70 -21.94 5.44
N GLY A 59 -49.45 -22.38 5.35
CA GLY A 59 -48.42 -21.72 4.55
C GLY A 59 -48.54 -22.01 3.04
N PHE A 60 -48.16 -21.05 2.19
CA PHE A 60 -48.17 -21.19 0.72
C PHE A 60 -46.80 -21.56 0.11
N GLY A 61 -45.87 -22.05 0.94
CA GLY A 61 -44.55 -22.48 0.51
C GLY A 61 -43.43 -21.45 0.77
N VAL A 62 -42.42 -21.42 -0.09
CA VAL A 62 -41.23 -20.64 0.08
C VAL A 62 -41.22 -19.46 -0.91
N ALA A 63 -40.91 -18.27 -0.40
CA ALA A 63 -40.73 -17.09 -1.22
C ALA A 63 -39.47 -17.25 -2.12
N ARG A 64 -39.33 -16.43 -3.15
CA ARG A 64 -38.12 -16.43 -3.96
C ARG A 64 -36.91 -16.17 -3.06
N PRO A 65 -35.92 -17.08 -3.03
CA PRO A 65 -34.79 -16.95 -2.13
C PRO A 65 -33.94 -15.72 -2.45
N VAL A 66 -33.39 -15.12 -1.40
CA VAL A 66 -32.48 -13.97 -1.50
C VAL A 66 -31.06 -14.46 -1.31
N THR A 67 -30.17 -14.07 -2.20
CA THR A 67 -28.73 -14.36 -2.08
C THR A 67 -28.05 -13.20 -1.40
N ILE A 68 -27.39 -13.46 -0.27
CA ILE A 68 -26.63 -12.46 0.51
C ILE A 68 -25.16 -12.87 0.43
N ARG A 69 -24.29 -11.90 0.12
CA ARG A 69 -22.83 -12.09 0.13
C ARG A 69 -22.29 -11.76 1.51
N GLN A 70 -21.44 -12.64 2.05
CA GLN A 70 -20.81 -12.45 3.35
C GLN A 70 -19.41 -11.85 3.16
N PHE A 71 -19.20 -10.66 3.71
CA PHE A 71 -17.92 -9.94 3.62
C PHE A 71 -16.96 -10.22 4.79
N SER A 72 -17.09 -11.37 5.44
CA SER A 72 -16.11 -11.83 6.42
C SER A 72 -14.72 -11.91 5.81
N GLN A 73 -13.69 -11.72 6.63
CA GLN A 73 -12.31 -11.79 6.17
C GLN A 73 -11.91 -13.24 5.86
N GLY A 74 -11.27 -13.43 4.70
CA GLY A 74 -10.64 -14.69 4.32
C GLY A 74 -9.23 -14.84 4.91
N ALA A 75 -8.64 -16.01 4.77
CA ALA A 75 -7.26 -16.22 5.17
C ALA A 75 -6.32 -15.36 4.33
N ILE A 76 -5.39 -14.68 4.99
CA ILE A 76 -4.35 -13.89 4.33
C ILE A 76 -3.10 -14.76 4.25
N GLN A 77 -2.52 -14.87 3.06
CA GLN A 77 -1.30 -15.62 2.82
C GLN A 77 -0.28 -14.76 2.07
N ALA A 78 1.00 -14.92 2.43
CA ALA A 78 2.08 -14.25 1.72
C ALA A 78 2.13 -14.67 0.25
N SER A 79 2.35 -13.71 -0.62
CA SER A 79 2.51 -13.88 -2.07
C SER A 79 3.94 -13.55 -2.49
N ALA A 80 4.40 -14.17 -3.58
CA ALA A 80 5.67 -13.82 -4.20
C ALA A 80 5.59 -12.54 -5.05
N GLY A 81 4.38 -12.06 -5.35
CA GLY A 81 4.17 -10.84 -6.14
C GLY A 81 4.43 -9.58 -5.32
N PRO A 82 5.39 -8.72 -5.72
CA PRO A 82 5.69 -7.49 -4.98
C PRO A 82 4.57 -6.45 -5.00
N LEU A 83 3.62 -6.59 -5.92
CA LEU A 83 2.47 -5.71 -6.10
C LEU A 83 1.19 -6.30 -5.51
N ASP A 84 1.23 -7.55 -5.05
CA ASP A 84 0.07 -8.17 -4.44
C ASP A 84 -0.24 -7.53 -3.09
N VAL A 85 -1.53 -7.35 -2.81
CA VAL A 85 -2.01 -6.76 -1.56
C VAL A 85 -3.17 -7.55 -0.98
N ALA A 86 -3.25 -7.59 0.33
CA ALA A 86 -4.42 -8.08 1.05
C ALA A 86 -4.97 -6.99 1.96
N ILE A 87 -6.29 -6.94 2.10
CA ILE A 87 -6.94 -6.06 3.07
C ILE A 87 -7.10 -6.82 4.38
N GLN A 88 -6.60 -6.27 5.46
CA GLN A 88 -6.81 -6.75 6.82
C GLN A 88 -7.86 -5.88 7.51
N GLY A 89 -8.99 -6.49 7.85
CA GLY A 89 -10.16 -5.77 8.40
C GLY A 89 -11.14 -5.31 7.33
N ASP A 90 -11.94 -4.29 7.66
CA ASP A 90 -13.03 -3.82 6.82
C ASP A 90 -12.57 -2.81 5.77
N GLY A 91 -13.15 -2.90 4.58
CA GLY A 91 -12.90 -1.97 3.49
C GLY A 91 -12.68 -2.64 2.14
N PHE A 92 -12.50 -1.81 1.14
CA PHE A 92 -12.32 -2.21 -0.25
C PHE A 92 -11.26 -1.33 -0.91
N LEU A 93 -10.51 -1.87 -1.83
CA LEU A 93 -9.73 -1.08 -2.79
C LEU A 93 -10.68 -0.33 -3.70
N VAL A 94 -10.35 0.90 -4.00
CA VAL A 94 -11.12 1.73 -4.94
C VAL A 94 -10.50 1.56 -6.32
N VAL A 95 -11.33 1.16 -7.28
CA VAL A 95 -10.91 0.98 -8.67
C VAL A 95 -11.82 1.75 -9.62
N ARG A 96 -11.31 2.08 -10.78
CA ARG A 96 -12.06 2.73 -11.85
C ARG A 96 -12.09 1.86 -13.09
N ASP A 97 -13.26 1.74 -13.69
CA ASP A 97 -13.43 1.06 -14.95
C ASP A 97 -12.77 1.88 -16.08
N PRO A 98 -11.86 1.30 -16.87
CA PRO A 98 -11.21 2.02 -17.98
C PRO A 98 -12.16 2.48 -19.08
N ASN A 99 -13.29 1.79 -19.27
CA ASN A 99 -14.25 2.06 -20.37
C ASN A 99 -15.34 3.05 -19.97
N THR A 100 -15.91 2.87 -18.79
CA THR A 100 -17.06 3.66 -18.31
C THR A 100 -16.66 4.78 -17.35
N SER A 101 -15.41 4.77 -16.86
CA SER A 101 -14.92 5.64 -15.78
C SER A 101 -15.70 5.50 -14.46
N ALA A 102 -16.52 4.46 -14.32
CA ALA A 102 -17.27 4.18 -13.11
C ALA A 102 -16.33 3.79 -11.97
N VAL A 103 -16.62 4.31 -10.77
CA VAL A 103 -15.89 3.92 -9.55
C VAL A 103 -16.51 2.62 -9.03
N LEU A 104 -15.65 1.63 -8.83
CA LEU A 104 -15.98 0.31 -8.33
C LEU A 104 -15.12 -0.02 -7.11
N TYR A 105 -15.51 -1.06 -6.40
CA TYR A 105 -14.88 -1.50 -5.16
C TYR A 105 -14.48 -2.96 -5.28
N THR A 106 -13.29 -3.34 -4.85
CA THR A 106 -12.82 -4.72 -4.95
C THR A 106 -12.05 -5.14 -3.70
N ARG A 107 -12.01 -6.44 -3.44
CA ARG A 107 -11.08 -7.07 -2.50
C ARG A 107 -10.03 -7.94 -3.20
N GLY A 108 -10.06 -7.99 -4.53
CA GLY A 108 -9.03 -8.64 -5.32
C GLY A 108 -7.72 -7.87 -5.24
N GLY A 109 -6.69 -8.48 -4.70
CA GLY A 109 -5.40 -7.84 -4.43
C GLY A 109 -4.29 -8.23 -5.38
N ASN A 110 -4.57 -8.96 -6.45
CA ASN A 110 -3.57 -9.25 -7.49
C ASN A 110 -3.44 -8.05 -8.43
N LEU A 111 -2.37 -7.30 -8.27
CA LEU A 111 -2.14 -6.05 -8.98
C LEU A 111 -0.98 -6.17 -9.95
N GLN A 112 -1.01 -5.38 -11.01
CA GLN A 112 0.05 -5.28 -12.01
C GLN A 112 0.15 -3.86 -12.56
N VAL A 113 1.29 -3.53 -13.18
CA VAL A 113 1.48 -2.25 -13.85
C VAL A 113 1.31 -2.46 -15.35
N ASN A 114 0.48 -1.64 -15.98
CA ASN A 114 0.26 -1.68 -17.42
C ASN A 114 1.36 -0.90 -18.17
N ARG A 115 1.28 -0.87 -19.53
CA ARG A 115 2.28 -0.20 -20.38
C ARG A 115 2.31 1.32 -20.16
N GLU A 116 1.22 1.89 -19.76
CA GLU A 116 1.06 3.33 -19.48
C GLU A 116 1.57 3.69 -18.07
N GLY A 117 2.09 2.72 -17.30
CA GLY A 117 2.54 2.93 -15.93
C GLY A 117 1.41 2.98 -14.89
N GLN A 118 0.15 2.67 -15.27
CA GLN A 118 -0.95 2.66 -14.32
C GLN A 118 -0.98 1.35 -13.53
N LEU A 119 -1.25 1.45 -12.24
CA LEU A 119 -1.49 0.29 -11.39
C LEU A 119 -2.91 -0.22 -11.64
N VAL A 120 -3.03 -1.47 -12.07
CA VAL A 120 -4.32 -2.08 -12.46
C VAL A 120 -4.50 -3.44 -11.79
N THR A 121 -5.75 -3.87 -11.65
CA THR A 121 -6.08 -5.26 -11.28
C THR A 121 -5.75 -6.20 -12.45
N ALA A 122 -5.73 -7.51 -12.21
CA ALA A 122 -5.55 -8.52 -13.26
C ALA A 122 -6.54 -8.39 -14.43
N ASN A 123 -7.70 -7.79 -14.20
CA ASN A 123 -8.76 -7.56 -15.19
C ASN A 123 -8.73 -6.15 -15.81
N GLY A 124 -7.68 -5.35 -15.56
CA GLY A 124 -7.46 -4.06 -16.18
C GLY A 124 -8.19 -2.87 -15.52
N PHE A 125 -8.82 -3.03 -14.37
CA PHE A 125 -9.41 -1.91 -13.61
C PHE A 125 -8.30 -1.10 -12.93
N ARG A 126 -8.34 0.24 -13.06
CA ARG A 126 -7.32 1.16 -12.55
C ARG A 126 -7.48 1.41 -11.06
N LEU A 127 -6.43 1.20 -10.29
CA LEU A 127 -6.41 1.49 -8.86
C LEU A 127 -6.45 3.01 -8.63
N GLN A 128 -7.22 3.41 -7.62
CA GLN A 128 -7.32 4.80 -7.19
C GLN A 128 -6.47 5.05 -5.94
N GLY A 129 -5.82 6.19 -5.91
CA GLY A 129 -4.95 6.57 -4.81
C GLY A 129 -4.36 7.96 -5.01
N TRP A 130 -3.28 8.22 -4.34
CA TRP A 130 -2.54 9.48 -4.42
C TRP A 130 -1.16 9.21 -4.99
N ASN A 131 -0.74 10.04 -5.93
CA ASN A 131 0.59 10.02 -6.51
C ASN A 131 1.48 11.06 -5.83
N GLU A 132 2.74 10.75 -5.71
CA GLU A 132 3.75 11.72 -5.28
C GLU A 132 3.90 12.83 -6.34
N VAL A 133 3.96 14.07 -5.89
CA VAL A 133 4.22 15.24 -6.73
C VAL A 133 5.30 16.08 -6.05
N ASN A 134 6.44 16.25 -6.71
CA ASN A 134 7.59 17.01 -6.22
C ASN A 134 8.09 16.54 -4.82
N GLY A 135 8.16 15.24 -4.61
CA GLY A 135 8.63 14.66 -3.34
C GLY A 135 7.57 14.62 -2.23
N VAL A 136 6.36 15.13 -2.47
CA VAL A 136 5.30 15.20 -1.47
C VAL A 136 4.11 14.35 -1.86
N LEU A 137 3.66 13.52 -0.92
CA LEU A 137 2.46 12.72 -1.04
C LEU A 137 1.29 13.44 -0.35
N ASP A 138 0.41 14.08 -1.13
CA ASP A 138 -0.75 14.82 -0.62
C ASP A 138 -2.01 13.96 -0.63
N THR A 139 -2.35 13.39 0.52
CA THR A 139 -3.54 12.53 0.72
C THR A 139 -4.81 13.31 1.04
N THR A 140 -4.77 14.64 1.05
CA THR A 140 -5.95 15.49 1.33
C THR A 140 -6.81 15.71 0.09
N ARG A 141 -6.25 15.50 -1.10
CA ARG A 141 -6.94 15.62 -2.39
C ARG A 141 -7.81 14.40 -2.69
N PRO A 142 -8.79 14.52 -3.59
CA PRO A 142 -9.49 13.34 -4.11
C PRO A 142 -8.49 12.34 -4.73
N PRO A 143 -8.68 11.01 -4.53
CA PRO A 143 -7.82 10.01 -5.15
C PRO A 143 -7.96 10.03 -6.67
N THR A 144 -6.86 9.76 -7.35
CA THR A 144 -6.73 9.68 -8.81
C THR A 144 -6.21 8.31 -9.23
N ASP A 145 -6.11 8.06 -10.54
CA ASP A 145 -5.48 6.85 -11.04
C ASP A 145 -4.01 6.80 -10.54
N VAL A 146 -3.63 5.68 -9.95
CA VAL A 146 -2.28 5.48 -9.43
C VAL A 146 -1.32 5.24 -10.59
N MET A 147 -0.25 6.05 -10.64
CA MET A 147 0.79 5.98 -11.65
C MET A 147 2.12 5.55 -11.04
N VAL A 148 2.76 4.61 -11.68
CA VAL A 148 4.12 4.16 -11.37
C VAL A 148 5.05 4.70 -12.44
N PRO A 149 6.18 5.33 -12.12
CA PRO A 149 7.08 5.96 -13.10
C PRO A 149 7.92 4.91 -13.84
N VAL A 150 7.27 4.00 -14.57
CA VAL A 150 7.95 2.93 -15.32
C VAL A 150 8.76 3.53 -16.46
N GLY A 151 10.04 3.18 -16.53
CA GLY A 151 10.96 3.64 -17.59
C GLY A 151 11.41 5.10 -17.48
N ALA A 152 10.93 5.85 -16.48
CA ALA A 152 11.41 7.20 -16.22
C ALA A 152 12.71 7.17 -15.41
N LEU A 153 13.64 8.05 -15.78
CA LEU A 153 14.78 8.36 -14.93
C LEU A 153 14.31 9.28 -13.79
N ARG A 154 14.68 8.94 -12.57
CA ARG A 154 14.58 9.90 -11.48
C ARG A 154 15.62 10.98 -11.69
N ALA A 155 15.19 12.23 -11.68
CA ALA A 155 16.10 13.35 -11.76
C ALA A 155 17.11 13.31 -10.62
N PRO A 156 18.36 13.73 -10.86
CA PRO A 156 19.34 13.85 -9.80
C PRO A 156 18.93 14.94 -8.80
N GLU A 157 19.40 14.82 -7.58
CA GLU A 157 19.19 15.82 -6.54
C GLU A 157 20.53 16.31 -6.04
N PRO A 158 20.81 17.64 -6.14
CA PRO A 158 22.09 18.17 -5.73
C PRO A 158 22.28 18.05 -4.24
N THR A 159 23.52 17.81 -3.81
CA THR A 159 23.87 17.80 -2.39
C THR A 159 23.73 19.20 -1.81
N THR A 160 22.90 19.33 -0.77
CA THR A 160 22.75 20.59 -0.01
C THR A 160 23.30 20.47 1.41
N ASN A 161 23.46 19.26 1.92
CA ASN A 161 24.01 18.99 3.24
C ASN A 161 24.96 17.82 3.21
N PHE A 162 26.07 17.94 3.93
CA PHE A 162 26.97 16.83 4.19
C PHE A 162 27.43 16.83 5.65
N SER A 163 27.86 15.68 6.15
CA SER A 163 28.33 15.53 7.53
C SER A 163 29.38 14.44 7.64
N PHE A 164 30.21 14.56 8.67
CA PHE A 164 31.16 13.55 9.10
C PHE A 164 30.96 13.27 10.59
N ASN A 165 30.88 12.04 10.97
CA ASN A 165 31.05 11.60 12.35
C ASN A 165 32.51 11.17 12.48
N LEU A 166 33.33 11.93 13.18
CA LEU A 166 34.76 11.66 13.28
C LEU A 166 35.32 12.02 14.65
N ASN A 167 36.44 11.39 14.98
CA ASN A 167 37.27 11.71 16.12
C ASN A 167 38.58 12.35 15.65
N LEU A 168 39.01 13.42 16.32
CA LEU A 168 40.32 14.03 16.16
C LEU A 168 41.20 13.63 17.36
N ASP A 169 42.46 13.31 17.12
CA ASP A 169 43.36 12.84 18.19
C ASP A 169 43.71 13.96 19.15
N ALA A 170 43.29 13.81 20.41
CA ALA A 170 43.61 14.76 21.45
C ALA A 170 45.12 14.85 21.76
N ALA A 171 45.89 13.79 21.46
CA ALA A 171 47.35 13.74 21.63
C ALA A 171 48.12 14.38 20.44
N GLY A 172 47.39 14.89 19.42
CA GLY A 172 48.00 15.57 18.27
C GLY A 172 48.85 16.77 18.71
N VAL A 173 49.96 16.97 18.01
CA VAL A 173 50.95 18.05 18.28
C VAL A 173 50.82 19.15 17.22
N ASP A 174 51.18 20.40 17.59
CA ASP A 174 51.21 21.55 16.70
C ASP A 174 52.59 21.83 16.10
N ALA A 175 53.69 21.38 16.78
CA ALA A 175 55.05 21.61 16.38
C ALA A 175 55.94 20.36 16.62
N PRO A 176 57.05 20.15 15.84
CA PRO A 176 57.55 20.95 14.74
C PRO A 176 56.79 20.81 13.42
N VAL A 177 55.90 19.80 13.33
CA VAL A 177 54.96 19.62 12.22
C VAL A 177 53.57 19.34 12.82
N ALA A 178 52.65 20.22 12.50
CA ALA A 178 51.29 20.09 13.02
C ALA A 178 50.62 18.75 12.56
N THR A 179 50.00 18.10 13.52
CA THR A 179 49.20 16.91 13.23
C THR A 179 48.04 17.28 12.32
N ALA A 180 47.97 16.64 11.17
CA ALA A 180 46.91 16.87 10.19
C ALA A 180 46.15 15.60 9.91
N PHE A 181 44.84 15.75 9.73
CA PHE A 181 43.91 14.67 9.35
C PHE A 181 43.07 15.14 8.15
N SER A 182 42.93 14.31 7.13
CA SER A 182 42.14 14.64 5.95
C SER A 182 41.10 13.56 5.71
N THR A 183 39.91 13.97 5.33
CA THR A 183 38.81 13.11 4.92
C THR A 183 38.12 13.67 3.68
N SER A 184 37.37 12.84 2.97
CA SER A 184 36.63 13.26 1.80
C SER A 184 35.25 12.62 1.74
N ILE A 185 34.36 13.27 1.02
CA ILE A 185 33.01 12.80 0.74
C ILE A 185 32.65 13.08 -0.70
N GLU A 186 31.94 12.14 -1.32
CA GLU A 186 31.36 12.34 -2.66
C GLU A 186 30.05 13.12 -2.52
N VAL A 187 29.87 14.13 -3.37
CA VAL A 187 28.69 14.99 -3.46
C VAL A 187 28.23 15.04 -4.92
N PHE A 188 26.98 15.38 -5.13
CA PHE A 188 26.38 15.40 -6.46
C PHE A 188 25.89 16.79 -6.83
N ASP A 189 26.06 17.15 -8.11
CA ASP A 189 25.53 18.39 -8.68
C ASP A 189 24.09 18.22 -9.21
N SER A 190 23.53 19.32 -9.73
CA SER A 190 22.15 19.35 -10.26
C SER A 190 21.93 18.47 -11.51
N LEU A 191 22.99 18.06 -12.18
CA LEU A 191 22.96 17.14 -13.33
C LEU A 191 23.29 15.69 -12.93
N GLY A 192 23.61 15.45 -11.64
CA GLY A 192 23.99 14.14 -11.11
C GLY A 192 25.47 13.81 -11.30
N GLY A 193 26.29 14.78 -11.69
CA GLY A 193 27.73 14.65 -11.72
C GLY A 193 28.30 14.49 -10.31
N SER A 194 29.21 13.54 -10.12
CA SER A 194 29.85 13.32 -8.83
C SER A 194 31.09 14.18 -8.70
N HIS A 195 31.27 14.77 -7.53
CA HIS A 195 32.40 15.60 -7.15
C HIS A 195 32.90 15.18 -5.78
N VAL A 196 34.17 15.44 -5.50
CA VAL A 196 34.77 15.13 -4.21
C VAL A 196 35.00 16.41 -3.42
N VAL A 197 34.45 16.47 -2.21
CA VAL A 197 34.75 17.50 -1.22
C VAL A 197 35.73 16.92 -0.21
N SER A 198 36.85 17.59 0.02
CA SER A 198 37.83 17.18 1.02
C SER A 198 37.87 18.17 2.18
N VAL A 199 37.93 17.66 3.40
CA VAL A 199 38.09 18.43 4.61
C VAL A 199 39.39 18.04 5.27
N ARG A 200 40.27 19.01 5.50
CA ARG A 200 41.54 18.84 6.20
C ARG A 200 41.47 19.53 7.54
N PHE A 201 41.83 18.84 8.58
CA PHE A 201 42.00 19.37 9.92
C PHE A 201 43.48 19.48 10.24
N THR A 202 43.87 20.57 10.91
CA THR A 202 45.24 20.82 11.34
C THR A 202 45.24 21.27 12.79
N LYS A 203 46.00 20.59 13.65
CA LYS A 203 46.07 20.93 15.07
C LYS A 203 46.72 22.31 15.25
N THR A 204 46.08 23.17 16.07
CA THR A 204 46.62 24.49 16.44
C THR A 204 47.40 24.42 17.73
N ALA A 205 48.14 25.48 18.04
CA ALA A 205 48.85 25.64 19.33
C ALA A 205 47.89 25.77 20.53
N ALA A 206 46.65 26.18 20.28
CA ALA A 206 45.64 26.29 21.32
C ALA A 206 45.13 24.90 21.78
N PRO A 207 45.04 24.62 23.06
CA PRO A 207 44.52 23.36 23.57
C PRO A 207 43.07 23.18 23.11
N GLY A 208 42.75 22.00 22.60
CA GLY A 208 41.38 21.65 22.18
C GLY A 208 40.91 22.30 20.88
N GLU A 209 41.81 22.95 20.11
CA GLU A 209 41.44 23.68 18.89
C GLU A 209 42.10 23.08 17.65
N TRP A 210 41.32 23.06 16.55
CA TRP A 210 41.77 22.59 15.26
C TRP A 210 41.28 23.52 14.17
N ASP A 211 42.18 23.87 13.24
CA ASP A 211 41.81 24.55 12.01
C ASP A 211 41.28 23.55 11.02
N TYR A 212 40.20 23.89 10.31
CA TYR A 212 39.70 23.12 9.19
C TYR A 212 39.81 23.90 7.88
N SER A 213 40.00 23.17 6.80
CA SER A 213 39.98 23.70 5.43
C SER A 213 39.14 22.76 4.57
N ILE A 214 38.03 23.28 4.04
CA ILE A 214 37.15 22.57 3.10
C ILE A 214 37.59 22.97 1.69
N ASN A 215 37.97 21.95 0.91
CA ASN A 215 38.41 22.12 -0.46
C ASN A 215 37.49 21.38 -1.42
N PHE A 216 37.33 21.97 -2.59
CA PHE A 216 36.72 21.35 -3.75
C PHE A 216 37.82 21.12 -4.79
N PRO A 217 38.64 20.03 -4.68
CA PRO A 217 39.83 19.81 -5.46
C PRO A 217 39.56 19.40 -6.90
N ASP A 218 38.33 19.25 -7.28
CA ASP A 218 37.89 18.79 -8.57
C ASP A 218 38.22 19.82 -9.66
N GLY A 219 38.90 19.38 -10.75
CA GLY A 219 39.16 20.18 -11.93
C GLY A 219 37.95 20.50 -12.79
N SER A 220 36.75 20.20 -12.30
CA SER A 220 35.44 20.46 -12.95
C SER A 220 35.03 21.94 -12.89
N LEU A 221 35.77 22.80 -12.17
CA LEU A 221 35.46 24.22 -12.06
C LEU A 221 36.01 25.01 -13.26
N LEU A 222 35.28 26.08 -13.65
CA LEU A 222 35.78 27.13 -14.49
C LEU A 222 36.78 27.93 -13.68
N SER A 223 37.79 28.49 -14.39
CA SER A 223 38.80 29.37 -13.76
C SER A 223 38.15 30.69 -13.24
N PRO A 224 38.50 31.19 -12.04
CA PRO A 224 39.51 30.70 -11.11
C PRO A 224 39.03 29.52 -10.23
N PRO A 225 39.98 28.74 -9.66
CA PRO A 225 39.65 27.71 -8.67
C PRO A 225 38.96 28.29 -7.45
N LEU A 226 38.08 27.55 -6.83
CA LEU A 226 37.42 27.95 -5.59
C LEU A 226 38.44 28.07 -4.46
N ALA A 227 38.41 29.19 -3.73
CA ALA A 227 39.21 29.30 -2.53
C ALA A 227 38.69 28.35 -1.43
N PRO A 228 39.60 27.72 -0.66
CA PRO A 228 39.18 26.88 0.45
C PRO A 228 38.33 27.62 1.48
N VAL A 229 37.27 27.02 1.99
CA VAL A 229 36.54 27.54 3.15
C VAL A 229 37.27 27.10 4.40
N THR A 230 37.79 28.06 5.18
CA THR A 230 38.57 27.82 6.39
C THR A 230 37.82 28.28 7.62
N GLY A 231 38.13 27.67 8.77
CA GLY A 231 37.63 28.09 10.06
C GLY A 231 38.23 27.20 11.15
N THR A 232 37.76 27.39 12.37
CA THR A 232 38.25 26.66 13.55
C THR A 232 37.13 25.88 14.21
N VAL A 233 37.47 24.71 14.78
CA VAL A 233 36.58 23.93 15.68
C VAL A 233 37.29 23.84 17.04
N SER A 234 36.52 24.02 18.11
CA SER A 234 37.06 23.89 19.47
C SER A 234 36.25 22.92 20.30
N PHE A 235 36.98 22.21 21.18
CA PHE A 235 36.44 21.13 22.03
C PHE A 235 36.62 21.47 23.50
N ASP A 236 35.67 21.02 24.32
CA ASP A 236 35.76 21.12 25.77
C ASP A 236 36.74 20.10 26.37
N THR A 237 36.92 20.14 27.68
CA THR A 237 37.77 19.20 28.43
C THR A 237 37.26 17.74 28.39
N ASN A 238 36.02 17.53 27.97
CA ASN A 238 35.43 16.22 27.79
C ASN A 238 35.52 15.72 26.33
N GLY A 239 36.18 16.48 25.44
CA GLY A 239 36.34 16.15 24.03
C GLY A 239 35.09 16.38 23.20
N ARG A 240 34.15 17.20 23.65
CA ARG A 240 32.94 17.55 22.92
C ARG A 240 33.10 18.86 22.17
N LEU A 241 32.56 18.95 20.96
CA LEU A 241 32.56 20.19 20.17
C LEU A 241 31.77 21.29 20.90
N VAL A 242 32.41 22.46 21.03
CA VAL A 242 31.84 23.67 21.66
C VAL A 242 31.65 24.78 20.64
N SER A 243 32.59 24.94 19.72
CA SER A 243 32.50 25.97 18.68
C SER A 243 32.78 25.36 17.30
N PRO A 244 31.95 25.67 16.28
CA PRO A 244 30.67 26.40 16.35
C PRO A 244 29.66 25.71 17.27
N ALA A 245 28.88 26.51 18.04
CA ALA A 245 27.86 25.97 18.93
C ALA A 245 26.57 25.52 18.16
N PRO A 246 25.70 24.72 18.75
CA PRO A 246 24.41 24.43 18.18
C PRO A 246 23.60 25.74 18.02
N GLY A 247 23.23 26.05 16.78
CA GLY A 247 22.52 27.31 16.46
C GLY A 247 23.40 28.41 15.84
N ASP A 248 24.72 28.27 15.89
CA ASP A 248 25.62 29.14 15.13
C ASP A 248 25.53 28.86 13.62
N PRO A 249 25.91 29.82 12.75
CA PRO A 249 26.02 29.56 11.32
C PRO A 249 26.99 28.43 11.04
N MET A 250 26.50 27.36 10.42
CA MET A 250 27.34 26.22 10.03
C MET A 250 28.20 26.59 8.82
N PRO A 251 29.40 25.99 8.67
CA PRO A 251 30.25 26.21 7.51
C PRO A 251 29.52 25.90 6.20
N GLN A 252 29.57 26.80 5.24
CA GLN A 252 28.94 26.67 3.93
C GLN A 252 30.01 26.65 2.85
N LEU A 253 29.88 25.69 1.93
CA LEU A 253 30.68 25.58 0.71
C LEU A 253 29.81 25.97 -0.48
N ASN A 254 30.11 27.12 -1.08
CA ASN A 254 29.43 27.63 -2.27
C ASN A 254 30.33 27.39 -3.49
N VAL A 255 29.92 26.52 -4.38
CA VAL A 255 30.64 26.16 -5.60
C VAL A 255 29.91 26.76 -6.79
N THR A 256 30.59 27.61 -7.54
CA THR A 256 30.04 28.32 -8.71
C THR A 256 30.86 27.97 -9.96
N GLY A 257 30.24 28.07 -11.11
CA GLY A 257 30.95 27.94 -12.40
C GLY A 257 31.40 26.52 -12.72
N LEU A 258 30.56 25.52 -12.51
CA LEU A 258 30.84 24.15 -12.93
C LEU A 258 30.92 24.03 -14.47
N ARG A 259 31.96 23.37 -14.99
CA ARG A 259 32.21 23.21 -16.42
C ARG A 259 31.17 22.42 -17.18
N ASN A 260 30.46 21.53 -16.48
CA ASN A 260 29.40 20.70 -17.04
C ASN A 260 28.07 21.46 -17.23
N GLY A 261 28.00 22.73 -16.83
CA GLY A 261 26.81 23.55 -16.91
C GLY A 261 25.77 23.27 -15.82
N ALA A 262 26.12 22.52 -14.78
CA ALA A 262 25.27 22.36 -13.59
C ALA A 262 25.06 23.69 -12.89
N SER A 263 23.93 23.82 -12.19
CA SER A 263 23.67 24.99 -11.32
C SER A 263 24.68 25.06 -10.19
N ASP A 264 24.86 26.26 -9.65
CA ASP A 264 25.72 26.49 -8.50
C ASP A 264 25.28 25.62 -7.30
N LEU A 265 26.27 25.07 -6.58
CA LEU A 265 26.04 24.24 -5.40
C LEU A 265 26.25 25.09 -4.14
N SER A 266 25.28 25.03 -3.25
CA SER A 266 25.40 25.59 -1.90
C SER A 266 25.21 24.46 -0.90
N MET A 267 26.28 24.05 -0.24
CA MET A 267 26.30 22.91 0.67
C MET A 267 26.63 23.38 2.09
N THR A 268 25.89 22.90 3.05
CA THR A 268 26.12 23.16 4.48
C THR A 268 26.78 21.94 5.12
N TRP A 269 27.87 22.16 5.83
CA TRP A 269 28.47 21.10 6.64
C TRP A 269 27.77 21.02 8.01
N SER A 270 26.99 19.96 8.20
CA SER A 270 26.25 19.71 9.45
C SER A 270 27.17 19.14 10.53
N LEU A 271 27.53 19.94 11.51
CA LEU A 271 28.39 19.56 12.63
C LEU A 271 27.63 18.89 13.77
N TYR A 272 26.32 18.93 13.76
CA TYR A 272 25.42 18.40 14.80
C TYR A 272 24.32 17.51 14.22
N ASP A 273 23.83 16.60 15.07
CA ASP A 273 22.60 15.84 14.88
C ASP A 273 21.62 16.24 15.99
N GLY A 274 20.73 17.18 15.69
CA GLY A 274 20.01 17.89 16.72
C GLY A 274 20.97 18.63 17.66
N ALA A 275 21.05 18.22 18.91
CA ALA A 275 21.99 18.77 19.89
C ALA A 275 23.28 17.96 20.06
N ALA A 276 23.39 16.79 19.43
CA ALA A 276 24.55 15.91 19.57
C ALA A 276 25.66 16.31 18.58
N PRO A 277 26.90 16.56 19.05
CA PRO A 277 28.01 16.88 18.16
C PRO A 277 28.43 15.63 17.37
N ARG A 278 28.76 15.83 16.09
CA ARG A 278 29.27 14.80 15.18
C ARG A 278 30.79 14.68 15.24
N LEU A 279 31.48 15.70 15.76
CA LEU A 279 32.91 15.75 15.94
C LEU A 279 33.25 15.57 17.41
N THR A 280 34.27 14.77 17.67
CA THR A 280 34.83 14.52 19.02
C THR A 280 36.33 14.65 19.01
N GLN A 281 36.93 14.90 20.18
CA GLN A 281 38.38 14.91 20.36
C GLN A 281 38.77 14.04 21.55
N PHE A 282 39.03 12.77 21.29
CA PHE A 282 39.50 11.80 22.29
C PHE A 282 40.94 11.38 21.99
N ALA A 283 41.63 10.87 23.00
CA ALA A 283 42.98 10.31 22.86
C ALA A 283 42.98 8.96 22.14
N GLN A 284 42.49 8.99 20.89
CA GLN A 284 42.46 7.89 19.94
C GLN A 284 42.89 8.44 18.57
N PRO A 285 43.53 7.67 17.70
CA PRO A 285 43.87 8.11 16.36
C PRO A 285 42.70 8.75 15.65
N SER A 286 42.99 9.83 14.92
CA SER A 286 41.96 10.51 14.11
C SER A 286 41.36 9.56 13.08
N ALA A 287 40.05 9.41 13.10
CA ALA A 287 39.33 8.49 12.20
C ALA A 287 37.90 8.98 11.94
N VAL A 288 37.40 8.65 10.74
CA VAL A 288 36.00 8.85 10.37
C VAL A 288 35.23 7.57 10.69
N ALA A 289 34.19 7.68 11.50
CA ALA A 289 33.28 6.59 11.82
C ALA A 289 32.17 6.47 10.76
N ALA A 290 31.67 7.60 10.26
CA ALA A 290 30.65 7.66 9.22
C ALA A 290 30.69 9.01 8.50
N ASN A 291 30.25 9.01 7.25
CA ASN A 291 29.94 10.21 6.50
C ASN A 291 28.54 10.08 5.88
N ALA A 292 27.84 11.17 5.68
CA ALA A 292 26.55 11.21 5.06
C ALA A 292 26.37 12.50 4.24
N GLN A 293 25.61 12.38 3.18
CA GLN A 293 25.17 13.52 2.37
C GLN A 293 23.77 13.21 1.83
N ASN A 294 23.04 14.22 1.34
CA ASN A 294 21.64 14.09 0.93
C ASN A 294 21.38 14.17 -0.58
N GLY A 295 22.41 14.34 -1.40
CA GLY A 295 22.30 14.33 -2.86
C GLY A 295 22.35 12.93 -3.46
N PHE A 296 21.96 12.79 -4.71
CA PHE A 296 22.11 11.53 -5.44
C PHE A 296 22.11 11.74 -6.95
N PRO A 297 22.77 10.84 -7.70
CA PRO A 297 22.79 10.88 -9.15
C PRO A 297 21.43 10.47 -9.73
N ALA A 298 21.25 10.73 -11.02
CA ALA A 298 20.12 10.19 -11.77
C ALA A 298 20.05 8.66 -11.62
N ALA A 299 18.86 8.15 -11.39
CA ALA A 299 18.68 6.73 -11.11
C ALA A 299 17.53 6.14 -11.92
N GLN A 300 17.68 4.87 -12.33
CA GLN A 300 16.63 4.11 -13.00
C GLN A 300 15.78 3.35 -12.00
N LEU A 301 14.50 3.21 -12.31
CA LEU A 301 13.60 2.35 -11.54
C LEU A 301 14.00 0.88 -11.74
N VAL A 302 14.30 0.19 -10.65
CA VAL A 302 14.68 -1.23 -10.65
C VAL A 302 13.46 -2.09 -10.32
N ARG A 303 12.69 -1.70 -9.31
CA ARG A 303 11.58 -2.49 -8.79
C ARG A 303 10.54 -1.59 -8.13
N VAL A 304 9.27 -2.02 -8.24
CA VAL A 304 8.16 -1.43 -7.47
C VAL A 304 7.55 -2.50 -6.60
N GLY A 305 7.17 -2.12 -5.41
CA GLY A 305 6.44 -2.97 -4.47
C GLY A 305 5.43 -2.15 -3.68
N ILE A 306 4.49 -2.83 -3.05
CA ILE A 306 3.54 -2.20 -2.15
C ILE A 306 3.89 -2.62 -0.74
N GLY A 307 4.11 -1.63 0.11
CA GLY A 307 4.38 -1.81 1.53
C GLY A 307 3.10 -1.90 2.37
N ASN A 308 3.29 -2.17 3.65
CA ASN A 308 2.20 -2.12 4.61
C ASN A 308 1.60 -0.72 4.69
N GLY A 309 0.28 -0.66 4.86
CA GLY A 309 -0.46 0.60 4.76
C GLY A 309 -0.80 1.01 3.33
N GLY A 310 -0.40 0.23 2.31
CA GLY A 310 -0.70 0.50 0.90
C GLY A 310 0.16 1.59 0.27
N THR A 311 1.34 1.89 0.85
CA THR A 311 2.32 2.79 0.26
C THR A 311 3.04 2.10 -0.89
N ILE A 312 3.11 2.76 -2.04
CA ILE A 312 3.79 2.25 -3.23
C ILE A 312 5.24 2.71 -3.16
N LEU A 313 6.14 1.75 -3.08
CA LEU A 313 7.58 1.96 -2.90
C LEU A 313 8.31 1.64 -4.20
N ALA A 314 9.01 2.63 -4.74
CA ALA A 314 9.88 2.47 -5.89
C ALA A 314 11.33 2.34 -5.42
N GLN A 315 12.01 1.27 -5.83
CA GLN A 315 13.43 1.06 -5.59
C GLN A 315 14.21 1.44 -6.85
N TYR A 316 15.20 2.30 -6.66
CA TYR A 316 16.05 2.84 -7.74
C TYR A 316 17.43 2.21 -7.74
N SER A 317 18.15 2.36 -8.89
CA SER A 317 19.49 1.79 -9.11
C SER A 317 20.57 2.34 -8.17
N ASN A 318 20.32 3.49 -7.55
CA ASN A 318 21.19 4.08 -6.53
C ASN A 318 20.96 3.52 -5.11
N GLY A 319 20.12 2.46 -5.00
CA GLY A 319 19.78 1.83 -3.71
C GLY A 319 18.66 2.54 -2.93
N GLN A 320 18.21 3.71 -3.38
CA GLN A 320 17.14 4.44 -2.69
C GLN A 320 15.77 3.78 -2.87
N GLN A 321 14.97 3.85 -1.82
CA GLN A 321 13.57 3.45 -1.82
C GLN A 321 12.71 4.66 -1.50
N VAL A 322 11.81 5.01 -2.39
CA VAL A 322 10.98 6.21 -2.31
C VAL A 322 9.51 5.85 -2.43
N ALA A 323 8.68 6.50 -1.63
CA ALA A 323 7.23 6.39 -1.74
C ALA A 323 6.75 7.23 -2.93
N VAL A 324 6.30 6.55 -4.00
CA VAL A 324 5.82 7.21 -5.23
C VAL A 324 4.30 7.32 -5.27
N GLY A 325 3.60 6.69 -4.32
CA GLY A 325 2.14 6.76 -4.24
C GLY A 325 1.59 6.08 -3.00
N GLN A 326 0.29 6.24 -2.82
CA GLN A 326 -0.49 5.66 -1.72
C GLN A 326 -1.81 5.14 -2.26
N LEU A 327 -2.15 3.88 -2.00
CA LEU A 327 -3.45 3.33 -2.34
C LEU A 327 -4.56 3.94 -1.48
N SER A 328 -5.71 4.20 -2.08
CA SER A 328 -6.91 4.59 -1.35
C SER A 328 -7.75 3.37 -0.99
N MET A 329 -8.42 3.45 0.15
CA MET A 329 -9.35 2.45 0.63
C MET A 329 -10.70 3.09 0.93
N ALA A 330 -11.78 2.37 0.61
CA ALA A 330 -13.15 2.77 0.95
C ALA A 330 -13.70 1.90 2.07
N SER A 331 -14.26 2.51 3.12
CA SER A 331 -15.09 1.83 4.10
C SER A 331 -16.57 2.04 3.75
N ILE A 332 -17.36 0.95 3.74
CA ILE A 332 -18.78 0.93 3.42
C ILE A 332 -19.49 0.22 4.58
N ARG A 333 -20.38 0.93 5.29
CA ARG A 333 -21.01 0.42 6.51
C ARG A 333 -21.91 -0.80 6.31
N ASN A 334 -22.53 -0.90 5.12
CA ASN A 334 -23.42 -2.01 4.76
C ASN A 334 -22.96 -2.68 3.46
N PRO A 335 -21.84 -3.41 3.48
CA PRO A 335 -21.25 -3.99 2.28
C PRO A 335 -22.17 -5.01 1.59
N GLU A 336 -23.07 -5.62 2.33
CA GLU A 336 -24.08 -6.57 1.80
C GLU A 336 -25.05 -5.95 0.79
N SER A 337 -25.19 -4.61 0.81
CA SER A 337 -26.03 -3.86 -0.15
C SER A 337 -25.33 -3.60 -1.50
N LEU A 338 -24.06 -3.93 -1.62
CA LEU A 338 -23.29 -3.77 -2.84
C LEU A 338 -23.77 -4.74 -3.94
N ILE A 339 -23.78 -4.26 -5.18
CA ILE A 339 -24.11 -5.05 -6.35
C ILE A 339 -22.81 -5.59 -6.96
N ALA A 340 -22.72 -6.90 -7.18
CA ALA A 340 -21.61 -7.50 -7.90
C ALA A 340 -21.74 -7.23 -9.41
N VAL A 341 -20.69 -6.69 -10.02
CA VAL A 341 -20.65 -6.36 -11.46
C VAL A 341 -19.69 -7.25 -12.26
N GLY A 342 -19.25 -8.37 -11.65
CA GLY A 342 -18.26 -9.29 -12.21
C GLY A 342 -16.83 -8.95 -11.84
N ASN A 343 -15.89 -9.83 -12.20
CA ASN A 343 -14.45 -9.69 -11.94
C ASN A 343 -14.09 -9.36 -10.47
N ASN A 344 -14.90 -9.86 -9.54
CA ASN A 344 -14.79 -9.57 -8.09
C ASN A 344 -14.89 -8.07 -7.75
N ASN A 345 -15.56 -7.30 -8.61
CA ASN A 345 -15.86 -5.89 -8.39
C ASN A 345 -17.29 -5.67 -7.93
N PHE A 346 -17.47 -4.63 -7.15
CA PHE A 346 -18.75 -4.25 -6.54
C PHE A 346 -19.07 -2.79 -6.86
N GLN A 347 -20.34 -2.52 -7.07
CA GLN A 347 -20.88 -1.18 -7.29
C GLN A 347 -21.85 -0.80 -6.18
N LEU A 348 -21.97 0.49 -5.88
CA LEU A 348 -22.97 0.99 -4.94
C LEU A 348 -24.37 0.79 -5.51
N SER A 349 -25.28 0.36 -4.64
CA SER A 349 -26.71 0.37 -4.92
C SER A 349 -27.38 1.60 -4.31
N ALA A 350 -28.64 1.84 -4.64
CA ALA A 350 -29.44 2.89 -3.97
C ALA A 350 -29.62 2.68 -2.45
N ARG A 351 -29.31 1.48 -1.94
CA ARG A 351 -29.38 1.13 -0.53
C ARG A 351 -28.03 1.19 0.17
N SER A 352 -26.95 1.39 -0.59
CA SER A 352 -25.60 1.42 -0.04
C SER A 352 -25.33 2.73 0.68
N ALA A 353 -24.68 2.64 1.84
CA ALA A 353 -24.13 3.83 2.49
C ALA A 353 -23.06 4.48 1.63
N LEU A 354 -22.92 5.79 1.70
CA LEU A 354 -21.85 6.49 1.01
C LEU A 354 -20.48 5.99 1.48
N PRO A 355 -19.56 5.69 0.56
CA PRO A 355 -18.24 5.18 0.90
C PRO A 355 -17.39 6.28 1.55
N ALA A 356 -16.75 5.96 2.66
CA ALA A 356 -15.73 6.82 3.25
C ALA A 356 -14.38 6.45 2.65
N VAL A 357 -13.93 7.20 1.64
CA VAL A 357 -12.64 6.99 0.98
C VAL A 357 -11.53 7.72 1.72
N GLY A 358 -10.37 7.09 1.87
CA GLY A 358 -9.22 7.70 2.53
C GLY A 358 -8.04 6.72 2.66
N VAL A 359 -7.05 7.13 3.45
CA VAL A 359 -5.83 6.35 3.69
C VAL A 359 -6.16 5.08 4.50
N PRO A 360 -5.59 3.92 4.15
CA PRO A 360 -5.72 2.68 4.92
C PRO A 360 -5.32 2.87 6.40
N GLY A 361 -5.93 2.10 7.29
CA GLY A 361 -5.65 2.14 8.74
C GLY A 361 -6.25 3.36 9.47
N THR A 362 -7.00 4.23 8.79
CA THR A 362 -7.59 5.45 9.38
C THR A 362 -9.11 5.46 9.25
N GLY A 363 -9.82 6.12 10.17
CA GLY A 363 -11.27 6.34 10.07
C GLY A 363 -12.11 5.06 9.97
N GLY A 364 -11.72 3.99 10.65
CA GLY A 364 -12.44 2.71 10.63
C GLY A 364 -12.21 1.86 9.38
N ARG A 365 -11.28 2.26 8.51
CA ARG A 365 -10.80 1.45 7.39
C ARG A 365 -9.78 0.45 7.90
N GLY A 366 -9.83 -0.78 7.37
CA GLY A 366 -8.81 -1.79 7.58
C GLY A 366 -7.43 -1.35 7.07
N ASN A 367 -6.46 -2.20 7.23
CA ASN A 367 -5.10 -1.94 6.75
C ASN A 367 -4.82 -2.73 5.46
N ILE A 368 -3.86 -2.26 4.66
CA ILE A 368 -3.34 -2.98 3.49
C ILE A 368 -2.02 -3.65 3.90
N LEU A 369 -1.93 -4.94 3.63
CA LEU A 369 -0.70 -5.71 3.75
C LEU A 369 -0.12 -5.94 2.35
N GLY A 370 1.09 -5.47 2.13
CA GLY A 370 1.82 -5.70 0.87
C GLY A 370 2.45 -7.10 0.81
N GLY A 371 2.62 -7.65 -0.40
CA GLY A 371 3.19 -8.99 -0.60
C GLY A 371 2.31 -10.11 -0.06
N ALA A 372 1.00 -9.90 -0.01
CA ALA A 372 0.03 -10.88 0.47
C ALA A 372 -1.24 -10.86 -0.39
N VAL A 373 -2.01 -11.94 -0.38
CA VAL A 373 -3.33 -12.02 -0.99
C VAL A 373 -4.34 -12.58 -0.01
N GLU A 374 -5.58 -12.09 -0.11
CA GLU A 374 -6.72 -12.64 0.63
C GLU A 374 -7.31 -13.82 -0.17
N PHE A 375 -7.42 -14.99 0.45
CA PHE A 375 -8.04 -16.16 -0.17
C PHE A 375 -9.57 -16.05 -0.15
N SER A 376 -10.20 -16.87 -1.01
CA SER A 376 -11.65 -17.06 -0.98
C SER A 376 -12.13 -17.49 0.41
N THR A 377 -13.29 -16.97 0.82
CA THR A 377 -13.93 -17.37 2.09
C THR A 377 -14.74 -18.67 1.95
N VAL A 378 -14.66 -19.33 0.81
CA VAL A 378 -15.36 -20.60 0.54
C VAL A 378 -14.67 -21.75 1.24
N ASP A 379 -15.44 -22.52 2.04
CA ASP A 379 -15.01 -23.77 2.64
C ASP A 379 -15.57 -24.95 1.82
N ILE A 380 -14.68 -25.73 1.24
CA ILE A 380 -15.04 -26.82 0.32
C ILE A 380 -15.90 -27.90 1.02
N ALA A 381 -15.57 -28.25 2.27
CA ALA A 381 -16.27 -29.29 3.02
C ALA A 381 -17.69 -28.85 3.39
N ARG A 382 -17.83 -27.59 3.79
CA ARG A 382 -19.12 -26.97 4.11
C ARG A 382 -20.00 -26.86 2.87
N GLU A 383 -19.46 -26.41 1.74
CA GLU A 383 -20.22 -26.24 0.50
C GLU A 383 -20.66 -27.61 -0.07
N PHE A 384 -19.82 -28.66 -0.02
CA PHE A 384 -20.24 -30.00 -0.40
C PHE A 384 -21.32 -30.55 0.51
N THR A 385 -21.24 -30.35 1.80
CA THR A 385 -22.30 -30.75 2.74
C THR A 385 -23.60 -30.03 2.41
N ASN A 386 -23.56 -28.72 2.18
CA ASN A 386 -24.71 -27.92 1.76
C ASN A 386 -25.30 -28.46 0.45
N LEU A 387 -24.47 -28.78 -0.53
CA LEU A 387 -24.89 -29.32 -1.82
C LEU A 387 -25.66 -30.63 -1.65
N ILE A 388 -25.18 -31.57 -0.82
CA ILE A 388 -25.85 -32.84 -0.55
C ILE A 388 -27.22 -32.63 0.11
N VAL A 389 -27.29 -31.73 1.10
CA VAL A 389 -28.54 -31.38 1.80
C VAL A 389 -29.54 -30.77 0.82
N LEU A 390 -29.12 -29.83 -0.01
CA LEU A 390 -29.97 -29.16 -1.01
C LEU A 390 -30.46 -30.12 -2.08
N GLN A 391 -29.60 -31.05 -2.57
CA GLN A 391 -29.99 -32.10 -3.51
C GLN A 391 -31.03 -33.05 -2.93
N ARG A 392 -30.85 -33.46 -1.66
CA ARG A 392 -31.85 -34.31 -0.97
C ARG A 392 -33.17 -33.58 -0.77
N GLY A 393 -33.12 -32.28 -0.40
CA GLY A 393 -34.29 -31.42 -0.29
C GLY A 393 -35.05 -31.29 -1.62
N TYR A 394 -34.31 -31.09 -2.71
CA TYR A 394 -34.87 -31.07 -4.05
C TYR A 394 -35.57 -32.39 -4.41
N GLN A 395 -34.89 -33.56 -4.19
CA GLN A 395 -35.46 -34.87 -4.45
C GLN A 395 -36.71 -35.17 -3.62
N ALA A 396 -36.74 -34.73 -2.35
CA ALA A 396 -37.91 -34.90 -1.49
C ALA A 396 -39.12 -34.13 -2.02
N ASN A 397 -38.93 -32.84 -2.41
CA ASN A 397 -39.99 -32.02 -2.98
C ASN A 397 -40.44 -32.52 -4.36
N ALA A 398 -39.53 -33.07 -5.17
CA ALA A 398 -39.90 -33.74 -6.45
C ALA A 398 -40.81 -34.93 -6.24
N ARG A 399 -40.57 -35.76 -5.19
CA ARG A 399 -41.45 -36.86 -4.84
C ARG A 399 -42.83 -36.41 -4.38
N VAL A 400 -42.95 -35.26 -3.69
CA VAL A 400 -44.24 -34.67 -3.33
C VAL A 400 -45.04 -34.30 -4.59
N VAL A 401 -44.35 -33.71 -5.60
CA VAL A 401 -45.02 -33.41 -6.89
C VAL A 401 -45.56 -34.66 -7.56
N THR A 402 -44.73 -35.74 -7.65
CA THR A 402 -45.17 -37.00 -8.26
C THR A 402 -46.34 -37.64 -7.49
N ALA A 403 -46.29 -37.67 -6.15
CA ALA A 403 -47.39 -38.18 -5.31
C ALA A 403 -48.70 -37.40 -5.50
N VAL A 404 -48.62 -36.06 -5.62
CA VAL A 404 -49.79 -35.24 -5.89
C VAL A 404 -50.36 -35.49 -7.28
N ASP A 405 -49.53 -35.75 -8.27
CA ASP A 405 -49.96 -36.12 -9.63
C ASP A 405 -50.64 -37.47 -9.65
N GLU A 406 -50.09 -38.51 -8.98
CA GLU A 406 -50.70 -39.82 -8.83
C GLU A 406 -52.08 -39.72 -8.16
N ILE A 407 -52.24 -38.97 -7.05
CA ILE A 407 -53.50 -38.77 -6.39
C ILE A 407 -54.51 -38.04 -7.32
N SER A 408 -54.02 -37.10 -8.11
CA SER A 408 -54.86 -36.37 -9.08
C SER A 408 -55.40 -37.31 -10.17
N GLN A 409 -54.53 -38.22 -10.70
CA GLN A 409 -54.92 -39.20 -11.68
C GLN A 409 -55.95 -40.22 -11.12
N GLU A 410 -55.70 -40.73 -9.90
CA GLU A 410 -56.68 -41.59 -9.22
C GLU A 410 -58.02 -40.91 -9.01
N THR A 411 -58.02 -39.62 -8.59
CA THR A 411 -59.27 -38.86 -8.41
C THR A 411 -60.04 -38.70 -9.71
N ILE A 412 -59.35 -38.51 -10.86
CA ILE A 412 -59.95 -38.41 -12.18
C ILE A 412 -60.52 -39.78 -12.60
N ASN A 413 -59.81 -40.87 -12.29
CA ASN A 413 -60.27 -42.24 -12.61
C ASN A 413 -61.49 -42.67 -11.80
N LEU A 414 -61.64 -42.20 -10.54
CA LEU A 414 -62.80 -42.42 -9.70
C LEU A 414 -64.08 -41.75 -10.20
N ARG A 415 -63.97 -40.80 -11.12
CA ARG A 415 -65.11 -40.05 -11.68
C ARG A 415 -65.62 -40.67 -13.01
N ARG A 416 -65.03 -41.79 -13.47
CA ARG A 416 -65.52 -42.62 -14.52
C ARG A 416 -66.26 -43.85 -13.94
#